data_1f67ee6e7e1f9a940e4f51178620be56
#
_entry.id   1f67ee6e7e1f9a940e4f51178620be56
#
_cell.length_a   1.000
_cell.length_b   1.000
_cell.length_c   1.000
_cell.angle_alpha   90.00
_cell.angle_beta   90.00
_cell.angle_gamma   90.00
#
_symmetry.space_group_name_H-M   'P 1'
#
loop_
_entity.id
_entity.type
_entity.pdbx_description
1 polymer ?
#
loop_
_entity_poly.entity_id
_entity_poly.type
_entity_poly.pdbx_seq_one_letter_code
_entity_poly.pdbx_strand_id
1 'polypeptide(L)'
;LVSNKIKLPKLEGKDAMVLINHSCLSIALTGKALSDTLNVFMMMQFSALFSFEAFIGNKQIFSPEVNELRVSPGQNECARWYYNIFKNILKKPRRLQDPLSFRTISVCHGLGMTNITRLIEYWENELNGISDSPVVLNNKDLVSTPNFHNPALAQIMESVALSNAMIANGSFQRIQ
;
A
#
# COMPACT_ATOMS: atom_id res chain seq x y z
N LEU A 1 1.66 7.31 -30.50
CA LEU A 1 1.00 8.62 -30.49
C LEU A 1 0.44 8.93 -31.88
N VAL A 2 1.29 8.91 -32.93
CA VAL A 2 0.86 9.19 -34.33
C VAL A 2 -0.22 8.20 -34.80
N SER A 3 -0.08 6.91 -34.51
CA SER A 3 -1.05 5.87 -34.87
C SER A 3 -2.45 6.11 -34.28
N ASN A 4 -2.53 6.76 -33.12
CA ASN A 4 -3.79 7.06 -32.41
C ASN A 4 -4.33 8.46 -32.70
N LYS A 5 -3.77 9.17 -33.68
CA LYS A 5 -4.15 10.54 -34.02
C LYS A 5 -4.07 11.54 -32.87
N ILE A 6 -3.22 11.30 -31.88
CA ILE A 6 -3.03 12.20 -30.74
C ILE A 6 -2.17 13.36 -31.21
N LYS A 7 -2.73 14.56 -31.19
CA LYS A 7 -1.99 15.79 -31.49
C LYS A 7 -1.02 16.09 -30.35
N LEU A 8 0.25 16.24 -30.68
CA LEU A 8 1.22 16.72 -29.70
C LEU A 8 0.96 18.21 -29.42
N PRO A 9 0.98 18.65 -28.17
CA PRO A 9 0.89 20.05 -27.83
C PRO A 9 2.12 20.80 -28.36
N LYS A 10 1.94 22.08 -28.76
CA LYS A 10 3.05 22.96 -29.05
C LYS A 10 3.67 23.37 -27.72
N LEU A 11 4.95 23.04 -27.53
CA LEU A 11 5.68 23.42 -26.33
C LEU A 11 6.08 24.91 -26.39
N GLU A 12 5.74 25.64 -25.34
CA GLU A 12 6.04 27.08 -25.23
C GLU A 12 6.62 27.40 -23.84
N GLY A 13 7.45 28.42 -23.77
CA GLY A 13 7.99 28.92 -22.50
C GLY A 13 8.64 27.85 -21.64
N LYS A 14 8.05 27.59 -20.46
CA LYS A 14 8.59 26.69 -19.47
C LYS A 14 8.23 25.19 -19.69
N ASP A 15 7.38 24.88 -20.71
CA ASP A 15 6.88 23.51 -20.91
C ASP A 15 8.00 22.47 -21.07
N ALA A 16 9.07 22.83 -21.79
CA ALA A 16 10.22 21.94 -21.94
C ALA A 16 10.93 21.64 -20.61
N MET A 17 11.03 22.63 -19.71
CA MET A 17 11.61 22.44 -18.39
C MET A 17 10.70 21.57 -17.50
N VAL A 18 9.39 21.78 -17.57
CA VAL A 18 8.42 20.96 -16.85
C VAL A 18 8.53 19.49 -17.26
N LEU A 19 8.68 19.20 -18.56
CA LEU A 19 8.83 17.83 -19.05
C LEU A 19 10.12 17.13 -18.60
N ILE A 20 11.16 17.87 -18.24
CA ILE A 20 12.47 17.33 -17.84
C ILE A 20 12.62 17.32 -16.32
N ASN A 21 12.15 18.36 -15.65
CA ASN A 21 12.44 18.64 -14.25
C ASN A 21 11.17 18.62 -13.37
N HIS A 22 10.53 17.46 -13.34
CA HIS A 22 9.36 17.19 -12.49
C HIS A 22 9.26 15.72 -12.11
N SER A 23 8.39 15.39 -11.16
CA SER A 23 8.15 14.01 -10.69
C SER A 23 6.95 13.31 -11.35
N CYS A 24 6.34 13.89 -12.40
CA CYS A 24 5.12 13.35 -13.03
C CYS A 24 5.24 11.89 -13.49
N LEU A 25 6.39 11.50 -14.07
CA LEU A 25 6.61 10.12 -14.51
C LEU A 25 6.60 9.16 -13.31
N SER A 26 7.31 9.50 -12.23
CA SER A 26 7.35 8.71 -11.00
C SER A 26 5.96 8.62 -10.36
N ILE A 27 5.21 9.71 -10.32
CA ILE A 27 3.84 9.75 -9.79
C ILE A 27 2.90 8.88 -10.64
N ALA A 28 2.99 8.94 -11.97
CA ALA A 28 2.17 8.11 -12.87
C ALA A 28 2.49 6.61 -12.72
N LEU A 29 3.78 6.25 -12.68
CA LEU A 29 4.22 4.87 -12.46
C LEU A 29 3.81 4.37 -11.08
N THR A 30 3.86 5.21 -10.05
CA THR A 30 3.38 4.88 -8.70
C THR A 30 1.88 4.58 -8.73
N GLY A 31 1.05 5.36 -9.42
CA GLY A 31 -0.38 5.09 -9.54
C GLY A 31 -0.67 3.73 -10.18
N LYS A 32 0.07 3.36 -11.22
CA LYS A 32 -0.03 2.03 -11.83
C LYS A 32 0.40 0.93 -10.87
N ALA A 33 1.56 1.08 -10.23
CA ALA A 33 2.08 0.13 -9.26
C ALA A 33 1.16 -0.01 -8.04
N LEU A 34 0.54 1.08 -7.58
CA LEU A 34 -0.44 1.08 -6.49
C LEU A 34 -1.67 0.25 -6.85
N SER A 35 -2.23 0.44 -8.05
CA SER A 35 -3.36 -0.37 -8.54
C SER A 35 -3.04 -1.86 -8.54
N ASP A 36 -1.86 -2.24 -9.04
CA ASP A 36 -1.42 -3.64 -9.06
C ASP A 36 -1.19 -4.17 -7.63
N THR A 37 -0.61 -3.33 -6.76
CA THR A 37 -0.37 -3.66 -5.34
C THR A 37 -1.67 -3.94 -4.60
N LEU A 38 -2.72 -3.13 -4.80
CA LEU A 38 -4.03 -3.34 -4.18
C LEU A 38 -4.63 -4.69 -4.58
N ASN A 39 -4.56 -5.03 -5.86
CA ASN A 39 -5.04 -6.33 -6.35
C ASN A 39 -4.25 -7.51 -5.73
N VAL A 40 -2.93 -7.43 -5.74
CA VAL A 40 -2.06 -8.46 -5.14
C VAL A 40 -2.31 -8.56 -3.63
N PHE A 41 -2.43 -7.45 -2.93
CA PHE A 41 -2.70 -7.43 -1.50
C PHE A 41 -4.04 -8.11 -1.16
N MET A 42 -5.11 -7.83 -1.91
CA MET A 42 -6.39 -8.50 -1.75
C MET A 42 -6.28 -10.01 -1.97
N MET A 43 -5.54 -10.45 -2.99
CA MET A 43 -5.29 -11.88 -3.23
C MET A 43 -4.52 -12.53 -2.09
N MET A 44 -3.51 -11.84 -1.51
CA MET A 44 -2.78 -12.32 -0.33
C MET A 44 -3.70 -12.45 0.89
N GLN A 45 -4.64 -11.52 1.11
CA GLN A 45 -5.63 -11.59 2.18
C GLN A 45 -6.51 -12.83 2.04
N PHE A 46 -7.06 -13.09 0.85
CA PHE A 46 -7.88 -14.28 0.61
C PHE A 46 -7.07 -15.57 0.72
N SER A 47 -5.84 -15.60 0.24
CA SER A 47 -4.94 -16.75 0.39
C SER A 47 -4.70 -17.09 1.86
N ALA A 48 -4.45 -16.07 2.70
CA ALA A 48 -4.30 -16.25 4.13
C ALA A 48 -5.60 -16.74 4.79
N LEU A 49 -6.75 -16.18 4.38
CA LEU A 49 -8.08 -16.58 4.85
C LEU A 49 -8.32 -18.09 4.60
N PHE A 50 -8.16 -18.53 3.37
CA PHE A 50 -8.42 -19.92 3.00
C PHE A 50 -7.43 -20.89 3.66
N SER A 51 -6.15 -20.53 3.71
CA SER A 51 -5.15 -21.36 4.40
C SER A 51 -5.43 -21.46 5.90
N PHE A 52 -5.86 -20.38 6.55
CA PHE A 52 -6.22 -20.36 7.97
C PHE A 52 -7.45 -21.23 8.25
N GLU A 53 -8.50 -21.15 7.43
CA GLU A 53 -9.70 -21.97 7.58
C GLU A 53 -9.42 -23.45 7.30
N ALA A 54 -8.64 -23.77 6.26
CA ALA A 54 -8.24 -25.15 5.95
C ALA A 54 -7.40 -25.77 7.06
N PHE A 55 -6.54 -24.96 7.71
CA PHE A 55 -5.71 -25.37 8.84
C PHE A 55 -6.53 -25.56 10.12
N ILE A 56 -7.75 -25.03 10.21
CA ILE A 56 -8.61 -24.97 11.42
C ILE A 56 -7.88 -24.22 12.54
N GLY A 57 -7.38 -23.02 12.21
CA GLY A 57 -6.60 -22.17 13.11
C GLY A 57 -7.40 -21.62 14.29
N ASN A 58 -6.71 -21.20 15.32
CA ASN A 58 -7.31 -20.59 16.50
C ASN A 58 -7.76 -19.15 16.24
N LYS A 59 -9.05 -18.97 15.99
CA LYS A 59 -9.69 -17.70 15.61
C LYS A 59 -9.64 -16.61 16.69
N GLN A 60 -9.36 -16.99 17.94
CA GLN A 60 -9.23 -16.03 19.05
C GLN A 60 -8.14 -14.99 18.80
N ILE A 61 -7.12 -15.31 17.99
CA ILE A 61 -6.07 -14.34 17.64
C ILE A 61 -6.59 -13.09 16.91
N PHE A 62 -7.77 -13.18 16.30
CA PHE A 62 -8.40 -12.06 15.60
C PHE A 62 -9.43 -11.32 16.45
N SER A 63 -9.72 -11.79 17.67
CA SER A 63 -10.74 -11.15 18.50
C SER A 63 -10.34 -9.73 18.92
N PRO A 64 -11.33 -8.83 19.09
CA PRO A 64 -11.08 -7.48 19.57
C PRO A 64 -10.33 -7.46 20.90
N GLU A 65 -10.72 -8.34 21.85
CA GLU A 65 -10.12 -8.42 23.18
C GLU A 65 -8.60 -8.68 23.14
N VAL A 66 -8.12 -9.43 22.13
CA VAL A 66 -6.69 -9.69 21.96
C VAL A 66 -5.98 -8.54 21.25
N ASN A 67 -6.60 -8.00 20.19
CA ASN A 67 -5.93 -7.03 19.34
C ASN A 67 -5.93 -5.61 19.92
N GLU A 68 -6.89 -5.26 20.77
CA GLU A 68 -6.95 -3.97 21.45
C GLU A 68 -5.92 -3.84 22.59
N LEU A 69 -5.33 -4.94 23.04
CA LEU A 69 -4.21 -4.91 24.00
C LEU A 69 -2.94 -4.29 23.41
N ARG A 70 -2.84 -4.18 22.09
CA ARG A 70 -1.72 -3.57 21.39
C ARG A 70 -2.20 -2.41 20.53
N VAL A 71 -1.62 -1.24 20.75
CA VAL A 71 -1.91 -0.04 19.93
C VAL A 71 -1.22 -0.16 18.57
N SER A 72 -1.91 -0.77 17.61
CA SER A 72 -1.45 -0.98 16.24
C SER A 72 -2.65 -0.89 15.28
N PRO A 73 -2.99 0.31 14.77
CA PRO A 73 -4.22 0.52 14.00
C PRO A 73 -4.38 -0.43 12.82
N GLY A 74 -3.35 -0.60 12.00
CA GLY A 74 -3.40 -1.52 10.85
C GLY A 74 -3.58 -2.98 11.27
N GLN A 75 -2.92 -3.43 12.35
CA GLN A 75 -3.13 -4.77 12.88
C GLN A 75 -4.58 -4.95 13.35
N ASN A 76 -5.12 -3.98 14.09
CA ASN A 76 -6.47 -4.06 14.65
C ASN A 76 -7.52 -4.06 13.54
N GLU A 77 -7.35 -3.24 12.50
CA GLU A 77 -8.23 -3.21 11.34
C GLU A 77 -8.20 -4.55 10.58
N CYS A 78 -7.02 -5.07 10.29
CA CYS A 78 -6.84 -6.35 9.65
C CYS A 78 -7.45 -7.50 10.48
N ALA A 79 -7.19 -7.54 11.78
CA ALA A 79 -7.77 -8.54 12.68
C ALA A 79 -9.30 -8.47 12.71
N ARG A 80 -9.88 -7.26 12.74
CA ARG A 80 -11.33 -7.04 12.69
C ARG A 80 -11.95 -7.58 11.42
N TRP A 81 -11.27 -7.43 10.27
CA TRP A 81 -11.73 -7.99 9.01
C TRP A 81 -11.81 -9.52 9.08
N TYR A 82 -10.77 -10.21 9.54
CA TYR A 82 -10.79 -11.68 9.74
C TYR A 82 -11.82 -12.09 10.78
N TYR A 83 -11.91 -11.39 11.91
CA TYR A 83 -12.88 -11.65 12.96
C TYR A 83 -14.31 -11.64 12.43
N ASN A 84 -14.69 -10.64 11.64
CA ASN A 84 -16.04 -10.55 11.09
C ASN A 84 -16.39 -11.73 10.18
N ILE A 85 -15.42 -12.30 9.50
CA ILE A 85 -15.61 -13.50 8.68
C ILE A 85 -15.73 -14.74 9.56
N PHE A 86 -14.88 -14.88 10.57
CA PHE A 86 -14.76 -16.10 11.36
C PHE A 86 -15.70 -16.19 12.56
N LYS A 87 -16.25 -15.08 13.06
CA LYS A 87 -17.02 -15.05 14.34
C LYS A 87 -18.17 -16.03 14.44
N ASN A 88 -18.79 -16.42 13.33
CA ASN A 88 -19.91 -17.35 13.29
C ASN A 88 -19.50 -18.80 12.96
N ILE A 89 -18.21 -19.08 12.79
CA ILE A 89 -17.72 -20.41 12.47
C ILE A 89 -17.35 -21.13 13.78
N LEU A 90 -18.15 -22.12 14.16
CA LEU A 90 -18.07 -22.78 15.48
C LEU A 90 -17.04 -23.93 15.58
N LYS A 91 -16.22 -24.14 14.55
CA LYS A 91 -15.17 -25.18 14.58
C LYS A 91 -14.17 -24.89 15.71
N LYS A 92 -13.91 -25.88 16.56
CA LYS A 92 -12.87 -25.80 17.57
C LYS A 92 -11.49 -25.86 16.91
N PRO A 93 -10.52 -25.03 17.34
CA PRO A 93 -9.17 -25.07 16.82
C PRO A 93 -8.50 -26.42 17.11
N ARG A 94 -7.61 -26.84 16.22
CA ARG A 94 -6.84 -28.10 16.43
C ARG A 94 -5.84 -27.98 17.58
N ARG A 95 -5.39 -26.77 17.88
CA ARG A 95 -4.31 -26.50 18.84
C ARG A 95 -4.63 -25.22 19.62
N LEU A 96 -4.06 -25.14 20.81
CA LEU A 96 -4.09 -23.90 21.59
C LEU A 96 -3.22 -22.83 20.89
N GLN A 97 -2.09 -23.23 20.32
CA GLN A 97 -1.11 -22.36 19.70
C GLN A 97 -0.77 -22.86 18.31
N ASP A 98 -1.14 -22.05 17.29
CA ASP A 98 -0.82 -22.32 15.90
C ASP A 98 0.65 -21.94 15.57
N PRO A 99 1.22 -22.43 14.45
CA PRO A 99 2.48 -21.95 13.94
C PRO A 99 2.52 -20.42 13.76
N LEU A 100 3.71 -19.84 13.86
CA LEU A 100 3.90 -18.39 13.84
C LEU A 100 3.34 -17.75 12.57
N SER A 101 3.48 -18.40 11.41
CA SER A 101 3.00 -17.92 10.12
C SER A 101 1.47 -17.73 10.05
N PHE A 102 0.71 -18.44 10.88
CA PHE A 102 -0.73 -18.21 11.05
C PHE A 102 -1.02 -17.13 12.08
N ARG A 103 -0.29 -17.12 13.20
CA ARG A 103 -0.51 -16.15 14.28
C ARG A 103 -0.18 -14.72 13.91
N THR A 104 0.77 -14.52 12.98
CA THR A 104 1.24 -13.19 12.57
C THR A 104 0.48 -12.62 11.37
N ILE A 105 -0.58 -13.27 10.89
CA ILE A 105 -1.35 -12.78 9.73
C ILE A 105 -1.78 -11.34 9.94
N SER A 106 -2.51 -11.01 11.01
CA SER A 106 -2.99 -9.65 11.26
C SER A 106 -1.86 -8.64 11.44
N VAL A 107 -0.72 -9.05 11.97
CA VAL A 107 0.44 -8.19 12.18
C VAL A 107 1.08 -7.80 10.84
N CYS A 108 1.41 -8.80 10.00
CA CYS A 108 2.09 -8.56 8.73
C CYS A 108 1.16 -7.90 7.70
N HIS A 109 -0.07 -8.40 7.58
CA HIS A 109 -1.05 -7.83 6.68
C HIS A 109 -1.50 -6.44 7.13
N GLY A 110 -1.64 -6.20 8.44
CA GLY A 110 -1.96 -4.89 8.99
C GLY A 110 -0.87 -3.85 8.72
N LEU A 111 0.41 -4.25 8.77
CA LEU A 111 1.51 -3.38 8.34
C LEU A 111 1.40 -3.04 6.85
N GLY A 112 1.07 -4.02 6.01
CA GLY A 112 0.81 -3.81 4.58
C GLY A 112 -0.32 -2.80 4.34
N MET A 113 -1.45 -2.95 5.04
CA MET A 113 -2.57 -1.99 4.98
C MET A 113 -2.12 -0.58 5.34
N THR A 114 -1.41 -0.41 6.45
CA THR A 114 -0.91 0.90 6.90
C THR A 114 -0.01 1.55 5.84
N ASN A 115 0.93 0.79 5.27
CA ASN A 115 1.86 1.34 4.27
C ASN A 115 1.16 1.67 2.95
N ILE A 116 0.20 0.85 2.52
CA ILE A 116 -0.61 1.12 1.32
C ILE A 116 -1.47 2.39 1.52
N THR A 117 -2.12 2.54 2.68
CA THR A 117 -2.92 3.75 2.98
C THR A 117 -2.05 5.00 2.94
N ARG A 118 -0.86 4.97 3.56
CA ARG A 118 0.09 6.09 3.50
C ARG A 118 0.56 6.39 2.08
N LEU A 119 0.76 5.35 1.25
CA LEU A 119 1.14 5.54 -0.14
C LEU A 119 0.02 6.21 -0.93
N ILE A 120 -1.25 5.82 -0.72
CA ILE A 120 -2.41 6.44 -1.36
C ILE A 120 -2.47 7.93 -1.01
N GLU A 121 -2.46 8.26 0.28
CA GLU A 121 -2.53 9.64 0.77
C GLU A 121 -1.39 10.50 0.20
N TYR A 122 -0.18 9.98 0.22
CA TYR A 122 0.98 10.71 -0.30
C TYR A 122 0.90 10.88 -1.82
N TRP A 123 0.54 9.82 -2.54
CA TRP A 123 0.39 9.85 -3.99
C TRP A 123 -0.69 10.84 -4.45
N GLU A 124 -1.84 10.89 -3.78
CA GLU A 124 -2.91 11.84 -4.06
C GLU A 124 -2.47 13.30 -3.84
N ASN A 125 -1.70 13.55 -2.78
CA ASN A 125 -1.14 14.87 -2.51
C ASN A 125 -0.15 15.29 -3.61
N GLU A 126 0.73 14.39 -4.02
CA GLU A 126 1.69 14.66 -5.10
C GLU A 126 1.02 14.84 -6.47
N LEU A 127 -0.04 14.06 -6.73
CA LEU A 127 -0.80 14.16 -7.97
C LEU A 127 -1.47 15.53 -8.13
N ASN A 128 -1.86 16.16 -7.04
CA ASN A 128 -2.52 17.46 -7.00
C ASN A 128 -1.56 18.63 -6.69
N GLY A 129 -0.31 18.32 -6.41
CA GLY A 129 0.73 19.30 -6.07
C GLY A 129 1.45 19.87 -7.29
N ILE A 130 2.22 20.92 -7.07
CA ILE A 130 3.15 21.48 -8.06
C ILE A 130 4.52 20.86 -7.82
N SER A 131 4.95 20.00 -8.74
CA SER A 131 6.18 19.20 -8.63
C SER A 131 7.28 19.62 -9.62
N ASP A 132 7.32 20.88 -10.01
CA ASP A 132 8.32 21.41 -10.93
C ASP A 132 9.10 22.61 -10.36
N SER A 133 10.09 23.07 -11.11
CA SER A 133 10.90 24.27 -10.80
C SER A 133 11.33 24.95 -12.12
N PRO A 134 11.30 26.30 -12.19
CA PRO A 134 10.79 27.25 -11.21
C PRO A 134 9.25 27.31 -11.17
N VAL A 135 8.69 27.73 -10.05
CA VAL A 135 7.26 27.99 -9.90
C VAL A 135 6.95 29.46 -10.17
N VAL A 136 5.82 29.73 -10.81
CA VAL A 136 5.29 31.08 -11.01
C VAL A 136 4.28 31.38 -9.91
N LEU A 137 4.52 32.38 -9.10
CA LEU A 137 3.60 32.82 -8.05
C LEU A 137 2.54 33.78 -8.62
N ASN A 138 1.51 34.07 -7.81
CA ASN A 138 0.37 34.92 -8.18
C ASN A 138 0.77 36.33 -8.61
N ASN A 139 1.87 36.87 -8.08
CA ASN A 139 2.47 38.16 -8.43
C ASN A 139 3.36 38.10 -9.69
N LYS A 140 3.39 36.94 -10.38
CA LYS A 140 4.25 36.65 -11.53
C LYS A 140 5.74 36.52 -11.23
N ASP A 141 6.13 36.44 -9.97
CA ASP A 141 7.52 36.16 -9.61
C ASP A 141 7.86 34.71 -9.90
N LEU A 142 9.07 34.51 -10.43
CA LEU A 142 9.65 33.20 -10.66
C LEU A 142 10.48 32.80 -9.43
N VAL A 143 10.13 31.66 -8.84
CA VAL A 143 10.84 31.16 -7.65
C VAL A 143 11.40 29.77 -7.96
N SER A 144 12.70 29.60 -7.77
CA SER A 144 13.33 28.27 -7.82
C SER A 144 12.93 27.47 -6.58
N THR A 145 12.42 26.25 -6.79
CA THR A 145 11.89 25.38 -5.72
C THR A 145 12.53 24.00 -5.76
N PRO A 146 12.56 23.24 -4.64
CA PRO A 146 12.98 21.85 -4.60
C PRO A 146 11.86 20.86 -4.93
N ASN A 147 10.70 21.30 -5.39
CA ASN A 147 9.48 20.48 -5.48
C ASN A 147 9.60 19.29 -6.45
N PHE A 148 10.59 19.30 -7.35
CA PHE A 148 10.89 18.16 -8.22
C PHE A 148 11.54 16.97 -7.50
N HIS A 149 12.06 17.20 -6.27
CA HIS A 149 12.75 16.17 -5.50
C HIS A 149 11.80 15.51 -4.50
N ASN A 150 11.48 14.23 -4.72
CA ASN A 150 10.47 13.50 -3.99
C ASN A 150 11.01 12.21 -3.31
N PRO A 151 11.89 12.34 -2.30
CA PRO A 151 12.44 11.20 -1.59
C PRO A 151 11.40 10.44 -0.75
N ALA A 152 10.36 11.12 -0.30
CA ALA A 152 9.32 10.51 0.52
C ALA A 152 8.52 9.47 -0.28
N LEU A 153 8.23 9.73 -1.57
CA LEU A 153 7.59 8.75 -2.45
C LEU A 153 8.41 7.46 -2.53
N ALA A 154 9.72 7.57 -2.76
CA ALA A 154 10.62 6.42 -2.82
C ALA A 154 10.60 5.62 -1.51
N GLN A 155 10.73 6.30 -0.37
CA GLN A 155 10.73 5.65 0.95
C GLN A 155 9.42 4.91 1.24
N ILE A 156 8.27 5.52 0.91
CA ILE A 156 6.97 4.87 1.14
C ILE A 156 6.80 3.67 0.22
N MET A 157 7.22 3.76 -1.05
CA MET A 157 7.20 2.64 -2.00
C MET A 157 8.05 1.47 -1.51
N GLU A 158 9.26 1.71 -0.99
CA GLU A 158 10.11 0.69 -0.38
C GLU A 158 9.46 0.06 0.85
N SER A 159 8.78 0.85 1.67
CA SER A 159 8.04 0.35 2.85
C SER A 159 6.90 -0.59 2.45
N VAL A 160 6.18 -0.28 1.36
CA VAL A 160 5.16 -1.17 0.79
C VAL A 160 5.79 -2.46 0.26
N ALA A 161 6.89 -2.37 -0.48
CA ALA A 161 7.60 -3.53 -1.01
C ALA A 161 8.08 -4.46 0.11
N LEU A 162 8.65 -3.90 1.18
CA LEU A 162 9.12 -4.67 2.33
C LEU A 162 7.96 -5.36 3.07
N SER A 163 6.83 -4.67 3.27
CA SER A 163 5.66 -5.29 3.91
C SER A 163 5.08 -6.42 3.06
N ASN A 164 5.03 -6.27 1.73
CA ASN A 164 4.61 -7.34 0.82
C ASN A 164 5.56 -8.55 0.88
N ALA A 165 6.86 -8.32 0.98
CA ALA A 165 7.84 -9.40 1.15
C ALA A 165 7.62 -10.18 2.45
N MET A 166 7.30 -9.48 3.56
CA MET A 166 6.97 -10.13 4.84
C MET A 166 5.70 -10.99 4.74
N ILE A 167 4.67 -10.51 4.04
CA ILE A 167 3.43 -11.27 3.80
C ILE A 167 3.72 -12.50 2.93
N ALA A 168 4.51 -12.34 1.87
CA ALA A 168 4.90 -13.44 0.97
C ALA A 168 5.69 -14.52 1.73
N ASN A 169 6.63 -14.13 2.59
CA ASN A 169 7.37 -15.05 3.46
C ASN A 169 6.41 -15.82 4.40
N GLY A 170 5.46 -15.13 5.02
CA GLY A 170 4.43 -15.77 5.84
C GLY A 170 3.57 -16.76 5.03
N SER A 171 3.26 -16.45 3.78
CA SER A 171 2.52 -17.33 2.87
C SER A 171 3.35 -18.59 2.53
N PHE A 172 4.62 -18.43 2.23
CA PHE A 172 5.54 -19.54 2.00
C PHE A 172 5.63 -20.48 3.20
N GLN A 173 5.75 -19.93 4.39
CA GLN A 173 5.82 -20.69 5.65
C GLN A 173 4.52 -21.47 5.97
N ARG A 174 3.37 -21.05 5.42
CA ARG A 174 2.10 -21.77 5.58
C ARG A 174 1.95 -22.96 4.64
N ILE A 175 2.75 -23.02 3.58
CA ILE A 175 2.73 -24.14 2.59
C ILE A 175 3.61 -25.30 3.07
N GLN A 176 4.62 -25.04 3.87
CA GLN A 176 5.51 -26.06 4.47
C GLN A 176 4.84 -26.78 5.64
#